data_044695290ceef3be6c46e36c38c28b64
#
_entry.id   044695290ceef3be6c46e36c38c28b64
#
_cell.length_a   1.000
_cell.length_b   1.000
_cell.length_c   1.000
_cell.angle_alpha   90.00
_cell.angle_beta   90.00
_cell.angle_gamma   90.00
#
_symmetry.space_group_name_H-M   'P 1'
#
loop_
_entity.id
_entity.type
_entity.pdbx_description
1 polymer ?
#
loop_
_entity_poly.entity_id
_entity_poly.type
_entity_poly.pdbx_seq_one_letter_code
_entity_poly.pdbx_strand_id
1 'polypeptide(L)'
;MGQDKYVAYVSAYTTGDRSEQGITVYDVDMQKGRFTEKEKIKITNSSYVTISHNKRYLYSITDFGVESYRIKEDGGLQVINMGSINGMRGCYVSTDYEDKYIFVAGYHDGKLTVLRINDDGSVGEITEEIYYKGLGIVAERNFRPHISCAKMTRDNHYLCVADLGMDHTNVYRLDHVSGKLKLVDVIRSDLESAPRHLKFSKDGKFLYIVHELKNCIDVYTYKEEKDNPFFEKIQSVSS
;
A
#
# COMPACT_ATOMS: atom_id res chain seq x y z
N MET A 1 26.95 9.21 -23.36
CA MET A 1 25.74 9.35 -22.56
C MET A 1 25.44 7.98 -21.99
N GLY A 2 25.56 7.79 -20.67
CA GLY A 2 25.24 6.51 -20.03
C GLY A 2 23.75 6.24 -20.24
N GLN A 3 23.43 5.05 -20.69
CA GLN A 3 22.05 4.60 -20.83
C GLN A 3 21.47 4.48 -19.42
N ASP A 4 20.42 5.22 -19.09
CA ASP A 4 19.72 5.08 -17.81
C ASP A 4 19.25 3.63 -17.66
N LYS A 5 19.79 2.93 -16.67
CA LYS A 5 19.37 1.55 -16.36
C LYS A 5 18.12 1.61 -15.54
N TYR A 6 17.03 1.05 -16.06
CA TYR A 6 15.79 0.86 -15.34
C TYR A 6 15.67 -0.59 -14.87
N VAL A 7 15.13 -0.77 -13.67
CA VAL A 7 14.86 -2.07 -13.08
C VAL A 7 13.39 -2.16 -12.71
N ALA A 8 12.77 -3.31 -12.95
CA ALA A 8 11.41 -3.61 -12.53
C ALA A 8 11.40 -4.75 -11.51
N TYR A 9 10.61 -4.58 -10.46
CA TYR A 9 10.35 -5.60 -9.44
C TYR A 9 8.93 -6.11 -9.63
N VAL A 10 8.79 -7.39 -9.95
CA VAL A 10 7.51 -8.05 -10.19
C VAL A 10 7.25 -9.04 -9.09
N SER A 11 6.22 -8.78 -8.30
CA SER A 11 5.76 -9.66 -7.22
C SER A 11 4.67 -10.61 -7.71
N ALA A 12 4.64 -11.82 -7.15
CA ALA A 12 3.67 -12.84 -7.50
C ALA A 12 3.31 -13.71 -6.30
N TYR A 13 2.08 -14.26 -6.34
CA TYR A 13 1.74 -15.39 -5.48
C TYR A 13 2.54 -16.61 -5.89
N THR A 14 2.98 -17.39 -4.90
CA THR A 14 3.78 -18.57 -5.10
C THR A 14 2.94 -19.83 -4.91
N THR A 15 2.88 -20.68 -5.93
CA THR A 15 2.12 -21.94 -5.90
C THR A 15 2.95 -23.09 -6.50
N GLY A 16 2.79 -24.31 -5.97
CA GLY A 16 3.46 -25.50 -6.47
C GLY A 16 4.99 -25.42 -6.39
N ASP A 17 5.69 -25.90 -7.42
CA ASP A 17 7.16 -25.94 -7.48
C ASP A 17 7.85 -24.55 -7.46
N ARG A 18 7.07 -23.47 -7.59
CA ARG A 18 7.56 -22.08 -7.51
C ARG A 18 7.32 -21.43 -6.15
N SER A 19 7.08 -22.22 -5.14
CA SER A 19 6.64 -21.78 -3.82
C SER A 19 7.56 -20.76 -3.10
N GLU A 20 8.77 -20.55 -3.61
CA GLU A 20 9.74 -19.65 -2.99
C GLU A 20 10.20 -18.48 -3.89
N GLN A 21 9.61 -18.31 -5.08
CA GLN A 21 10.05 -17.30 -6.06
C GLN A 21 8.99 -16.20 -6.23
N GLY A 22 8.74 -15.45 -5.14
CA GLY A 22 7.68 -14.45 -5.12
C GLY A 22 8.05 -13.09 -5.70
N ILE A 23 9.34 -12.74 -5.88
CA ILE A 23 9.76 -11.51 -6.55
C ILE A 23 10.75 -11.85 -7.66
N THR A 24 10.51 -11.32 -8.86
CA THR A 24 11.45 -11.36 -9.97
C THR A 24 11.93 -9.96 -10.29
N VAL A 25 13.25 -9.80 -10.39
CA VAL A 25 13.91 -8.55 -10.78
C VAL A 25 14.22 -8.61 -12.26
N TYR A 26 13.89 -7.55 -13.00
CA TYR A 26 14.15 -7.44 -14.44
C TYR A 26 14.96 -6.20 -14.75
N ASP A 27 15.96 -6.33 -15.63
CA ASP A 27 16.53 -5.20 -16.35
C ASP A 27 15.55 -4.75 -17.44
N VAL A 28 15.30 -3.44 -17.55
CA VAL A 28 14.30 -2.88 -18.49
C VAL A 28 15.01 -2.04 -19.56
N ASP A 29 14.89 -2.47 -20.81
CA ASP A 29 15.27 -1.66 -21.97
C ASP A 29 14.09 -0.82 -22.43
N MET A 30 14.11 0.47 -22.06
CA MET A 30 13.02 1.41 -22.37
C MET A 30 12.89 1.70 -23.87
N GLN A 31 13.95 1.54 -24.66
CA GLN A 31 13.92 1.81 -26.10
C GLN A 31 13.26 0.67 -26.85
N LYS A 32 13.52 -0.58 -26.43
CA LYS A 32 12.96 -1.78 -27.05
C LYS A 32 11.70 -2.29 -26.40
N GLY A 33 11.29 -1.70 -25.25
CA GLY A 33 10.18 -2.21 -24.43
C GLY A 33 10.41 -3.63 -23.94
N ARG A 34 11.67 -3.98 -23.63
CA ARG A 34 12.05 -5.36 -23.30
C ARG A 34 12.42 -5.51 -21.83
N PHE A 35 11.89 -6.57 -21.21
CA PHE A 35 12.26 -7.03 -19.87
C PHE A 35 13.19 -8.24 -19.99
N THR A 36 14.34 -8.20 -19.31
CA THR A 36 15.27 -9.33 -19.21
C THR A 36 15.37 -9.75 -17.74
N GLU A 37 15.02 -11.00 -17.45
CA GLU A 37 15.11 -11.53 -16.09
C GLU A 37 16.57 -11.45 -15.60
N LYS A 38 16.73 -10.90 -14.39
CA LYS A 38 18.03 -10.71 -13.75
C LYS A 38 18.20 -11.59 -12.52
N GLU A 39 17.21 -11.61 -11.65
CA GLU A 39 17.29 -12.28 -10.35
C GLU A 39 15.90 -12.73 -9.90
N LYS A 40 15.82 -13.86 -9.21
CA LYS A 40 14.63 -14.34 -8.50
C LYS A 40 14.88 -14.37 -7.01
N ILE A 41 13.98 -13.74 -6.27
CA ILE A 41 14.07 -13.64 -4.81
C ILE A 41 13.14 -14.68 -4.19
N LYS A 42 13.69 -15.46 -3.27
CA LYS A 42 12.92 -16.43 -2.47
C LYS A 42 12.11 -15.69 -1.41
N ILE A 43 10.82 -15.65 -1.62
CA ILE A 43 9.83 -15.13 -0.68
C ILE A 43 8.49 -15.80 -0.97
N THR A 44 7.72 -16.11 0.06
CA THR A 44 6.40 -16.72 -0.10
C THR A 44 5.33 -15.65 -0.32
N ASN A 45 4.47 -15.87 -1.31
CA ASN A 45 3.26 -15.10 -1.54
C ASN A 45 3.44 -13.57 -1.47
N SER A 46 4.44 -13.04 -2.21
CA SER A 46 4.64 -11.61 -2.36
C SER A 46 3.44 -10.99 -3.11
N SER A 47 2.38 -10.71 -2.35
CA SER A 47 1.13 -10.18 -2.92
C SER A 47 1.23 -8.71 -3.34
N TYR A 48 2.14 -7.96 -2.75
CA TYR A 48 2.39 -6.56 -3.05
C TYR A 48 3.79 -6.14 -2.64
N VAL A 49 4.39 -5.23 -3.41
CA VAL A 49 5.69 -4.61 -3.12
C VAL A 49 5.60 -3.09 -3.20
N THR A 50 6.41 -2.41 -2.41
CA THR A 50 6.61 -0.96 -2.51
C THR A 50 8.08 -0.61 -2.38
N ILE A 51 8.51 0.45 -3.08
CA ILE A 51 9.86 1.02 -2.95
C ILE A 51 9.76 2.23 -2.03
N SER A 52 10.71 2.36 -1.11
CA SER A 52 10.87 3.55 -0.26
C SER A 52 11.03 4.83 -1.11
N HIS A 53 10.59 5.97 -0.60
CA HIS A 53 10.68 7.24 -1.33
C HIS A 53 12.12 7.67 -1.61
N ASN A 54 13.07 7.31 -0.73
CA ASN A 54 14.51 7.50 -0.93
C ASN A 54 15.14 6.50 -1.92
N LYS A 55 14.35 5.53 -2.44
CA LYS A 55 14.75 4.50 -3.42
C LYS A 55 15.85 3.55 -2.96
N ARG A 56 16.11 3.46 -1.65
CA ARG A 56 17.16 2.60 -1.10
C ARG A 56 16.65 1.23 -0.68
N TYR A 57 15.34 1.11 -0.43
CA TYR A 57 14.73 -0.07 0.14
C TYR A 57 13.47 -0.50 -0.63
N LEU A 58 13.21 -1.79 -0.61
CA LEU A 58 11.96 -2.38 -1.09
C LEU A 58 11.34 -3.17 0.06
N TYR A 59 10.03 -3.04 0.21
CA TYR A 59 9.23 -3.77 1.19
C TYR A 59 8.22 -4.65 0.46
N SER A 60 8.13 -5.91 0.88
CA SER A 60 7.22 -6.90 0.29
C SER A 60 6.34 -7.53 1.34
N ILE A 61 5.07 -7.71 1.01
CA ILE A 61 4.22 -8.63 1.77
C ILE A 61 4.76 -10.04 1.63
N THR A 62 4.65 -10.83 2.71
CA THR A 62 4.91 -12.26 2.78
C THR A 62 3.79 -12.93 3.59
N ASP A 63 3.76 -14.26 3.65
CA ASP A 63 2.77 -15.00 4.46
C ASP A 63 2.83 -14.63 5.96
N PHE A 64 3.98 -14.17 6.44
CA PHE A 64 4.24 -13.94 7.85
C PHE A 64 4.32 -12.47 8.25
N GLY A 65 4.29 -11.55 7.29
CA GLY A 65 4.39 -10.12 7.56
C GLY A 65 4.93 -9.29 6.41
N VAL A 66 5.95 -8.48 6.70
CA VAL A 66 6.65 -7.65 5.71
C VAL A 66 8.13 -7.98 5.73
N GLU A 67 8.68 -8.28 4.57
CA GLU A 67 10.12 -8.47 4.38
C GLU A 67 10.74 -7.23 3.75
N SER A 68 11.87 -6.78 4.28
CA SER A 68 12.62 -5.62 3.78
C SER A 68 13.87 -6.03 3.04
N TYR A 69 14.18 -5.27 1.99
CA TYR A 69 15.34 -5.47 1.14
C TYR A 69 16.07 -4.16 0.91
N ARG A 70 17.40 -4.23 0.90
CA ARG A 70 18.24 -3.16 0.36
C ARG A 70 18.32 -3.30 -1.15
N ILE A 71 18.07 -2.22 -1.87
CA ILE A 71 18.26 -2.14 -3.32
C ILE A 71 19.76 -1.87 -3.57
N LYS A 72 20.42 -2.79 -4.28
CA LYS A 72 21.84 -2.67 -4.67
C LYS A 72 22.01 -1.68 -5.83
N GLU A 73 23.22 -1.21 -6.06
CA GLU A 73 23.53 -0.27 -7.17
C GLU A 73 23.14 -0.82 -8.56
N ASP A 74 23.20 -2.13 -8.73
CA ASP A 74 22.80 -2.81 -9.94
C ASP A 74 21.28 -3.08 -10.02
N GLY A 75 20.51 -2.68 -8.98
CA GLY A 75 19.08 -2.90 -8.85
C GLY A 75 18.70 -4.28 -8.28
N GLY A 76 19.66 -5.16 -8.00
CA GLY A 76 19.40 -6.41 -7.30
C GLY A 76 18.95 -6.17 -5.86
N LEU A 77 18.39 -7.19 -5.21
CA LEU A 77 17.88 -7.10 -3.85
C LEU A 77 18.75 -7.88 -2.86
N GLN A 78 18.91 -7.33 -1.66
CA GLN A 78 19.53 -7.98 -0.53
C GLN A 78 18.58 -7.95 0.65
N VAL A 79 18.19 -9.12 1.16
CA VAL A 79 17.34 -9.25 2.35
C VAL A 79 17.98 -8.53 3.55
N ILE A 80 17.19 -7.78 4.29
CA ILE A 80 17.57 -7.17 5.57
C ILE A 80 16.94 -7.96 6.70
N ASN A 81 15.60 -7.93 6.82
CA ASN A 81 14.86 -8.65 7.84
C ASN A 81 13.40 -8.86 7.44
N MET A 82 12.67 -9.55 8.31
CA MET A 82 11.22 -9.67 8.25
C MET A 82 10.61 -9.20 9.56
N GLY A 83 9.55 -8.39 9.48
CA GLY A 83 8.72 -7.97 10.62
C GLY A 83 7.35 -8.64 10.57
N SER A 84 6.90 -9.21 11.70
CA SER A 84 5.55 -9.74 11.83
C SER A 84 4.52 -8.63 11.87
N ILE A 85 3.32 -8.90 11.34
CA ILE A 85 2.15 -8.01 11.46
C ILE A 85 1.12 -8.55 12.45
N ASN A 86 1.41 -9.62 13.19
CA ASN A 86 0.54 -10.25 14.20
C ASN A 86 -0.87 -10.55 13.67
N GLY A 87 -0.99 -11.02 12.41
CA GLY A 87 -2.28 -11.24 11.77
C GLY A 87 -2.17 -12.07 10.51
N MET A 88 -3.25 -12.06 9.73
CA MET A 88 -3.27 -12.71 8.42
C MET A 88 -2.41 -11.92 7.41
N ARG A 89 -2.00 -12.61 6.34
CA ARG A 89 -1.20 -11.98 5.28
C ARG A 89 -1.85 -10.68 4.77
N GLY A 90 -1.05 -9.63 4.68
CA GLY A 90 -1.45 -8.36 4.08
C GLY A 90 -1.76 -8.50 2.57
N CYS A 91 -2.51 -7.55 2.04
CA CYS A 91 -2.81 -7.45 0.61
C CYS A 91 -2.22 -6.20 -0.03
N TYR A 92 -1.79 -5.24 0.76
CA TYR A 92 -1.22 -3.99 0.29
C TYR A 92 -0.19 -3.47 1.28
N VAL A 93 0.89 -2.87 0.78
CA VAL A 93 1.93 -2.22 1.58
C VAL A 93 2.31 -0.87 0.97
N SER A 94 2.49 0.14 1.81
CA SER A 94 3.04 1.44 1.42
C SER A 94 3.88 2.02 2.54
N THR A 95 4.63 3.10 2.24
CA THR A 95 5.37 3.88 3.24
C THR A 95 4.83 5.31 3.30
N ASP A 96 5.12 6.00 4.39
CA ASP A 96 5.02 7.46 4.47
C ASP A 96 6.13 8.12 3.60
N TYR A 97 6.01 9.42 3.33
CA TYR A 97 6.95 10.11 2.42
C TYR A 97 8.33 10.39 3.03
N GLU A 98 8.49 10.23 4.34
CA GLU A 98 9.78 10.35 5.04
C GLU A 98 10.46 8.99 5.27
N ASP A 99 9.84 7.89 4.80
CA ASP A 99 10.31 6.51 4.99
C ASP A 99 10.54 6.15 6.47
N LYS A 100 9.65 6.60 7.35
CA LYS A 100 9.67 6.30 8.79
C LYS A 100 8.71 5.19 9.19
N TYR A 101 7.66 4.97 8.39
CA TYR A 101 6.59 4.03 8.69
C TYR A 101 6.17 3.22 7.48
N ILE A 102 5.81 1.96 7.74
CA ILE A 102 5.17 1.05 6.79
C ILE A 102 3.72 0.88 7.20
N PHE A 103 2.80 0.98 6.24
CA PHE A 103 1.38 0.72 6.41
C PHE A 103 1.01 -0.56 5.68
N VAL A 104 0.41 -1.52 6.39
CA VAL A 104 -0.03 -2.80 5.83
C VAL A 104 -1.55 -2.92 5.95
N ALA A 105 -2.20 -3.08 4.81
CA ALA A 105 -3.63 -3.37 4.74
C ALA A 105 -3.87 -4.88 4.78
N GLY A 106 -4.70 -5.33 5.72
CA GLY A 106 -5.11 -6.72 5.91
C GLY A 106 -6.56 -6.92 5.45
N TYR A 107 -6.72 -7.54 4.29
CA TYR A 107 -8.05 -7.79 3.70
C TYR A 107 -8.84 -8.83 4.50
N HIS A 108 -8.19 -9.92 4.88
CA HIS A 108 -8.87 -11.08 5.47
C HIS A 108 -9.27 -10.89 6.94
N ASP A 109 -8.51 -10.14 7.68
CA ASP A 109 -8.73 -9.87 9.11
C ASP A 109 -9.30 -8.46 9.38
N GLY A 110 -9.49 -7.64 8.33
CA GLY A 110 -10.01 -6.29 8.47
C GLY A 110 -9.09 -5.41 9.33
N LYS A 111 -7.78 -5.49 9.11
CA LYS A 111 -6.78 -4.88 9.97
C LYS A 111 -5.89 -3.89 9.22
N LEU A 112 -5.55 -2.79 9.86
CA LEU A 112 -4.44 -1.92 9.47
C LEU A 112 -3.31 -2.09 10.49
N THR A 113 -2.09 -2.34 10.01
CA THR A 113 -0.89 -2.39 10.85
C THR A 113 0.09 -1.30 10.44
N VAL A 114 0.64 -0.58 11.40
CA VAL A 114 1.70 0.41 11.20
C VAL A 114 2.98 -0.12 11.86
N LEU A 115 4.06 -0.17 11.08
CA LEU A 115 5.37 -0.59 11.57
C LEU A 115 6.37 0.55 11.38
N ARG A 116 7.33 0.65 12.29
CA ARG A 116 8.46 1.59 12.14
C ARG A 116 9.44 1.09 11.08
N ILE A 117 10.05 2.01 10.36
CA ILE A 117 11.23 1.75 9.55
C ILE A 117 12.44 2.22 10.35
N ASN A 118 13.42 1.35 10.57
CA ASN A 118 14.67 1.70 11.21
C ASN A 118 15.62 2.39 10.23
N ASP A 119 16.66 3.07 10.73
CA ASP A 119 17.61 3.84 9.92
C ASP A 119 18.34 3.01 8.85
N ASP A 120 18.51 1.71 9.09
CA ASP A 120 19.13 0.77 8.14
C ASP A 120 18.15 0.22 7.10
N GLY A 121 16.87 0.61 7.17
CA GLY A 121 15.77 0.17 6.30
C GLY A 121 15.11 -1.13 6.76
N SER A 122 15.50 -1.67 7.90
CA SER A 122 14.84 -2.85 8.46
C SER A 122 13.43 -2.52 8.97
N VAL A 123 12.54 -3.53 8.93
CA VAL A 123 11.22 -3.45 9.54
C VAL A 123 11.38 -3.49 11.06
N GLY A 124 10.92 -2.45 11.73
CA GLY A 124 10.97 -2.29 13.17
C GLY A 124 9.70 -2.77 13.88
N GLU A 125 9.44 -2.18 15.03
CA GLU A 125 8.29 -2.50 15.88
C GLU A 125 6.95 -2.11 15.29
N ILE A 126 5.88 -2.78 15.66
CA ILE A 126 4.51 -2.34 15.42
C ILE A 126 4.21 -1.15 16.31
N THR A 127 3.88 -0.01 15.71
CA THR A 127 3.51 1.21 16.43
C THR A 127 2.00 1.34 16.62
N GLU A 128 1.21 0.79 15.66
CA GLU A 128 -0.25 0.84 15.72
C GLU A 128 -0.88 -0.40 15.07
N GLU A 129 -2.00 -0.86 15.65
CA GLU A 129 -2.85 -1.91 15.10
C GLU A 129 -4.31 -1.46 15.23
N ILE A 130 -5.01 -1.36 14.11
CA ILE A 130 -6.43 -1.01 14.09
C ILE A 130 -7.21 -2.19 13.52
N TYR A 131 -8.07 -2.80 14.34
CA TYR A 131 -9.02 -3.82 13.92
C TYR A 131 -10.36 -3.17 13.63
N TYR A 132 -10.78 -3.23 12.38
CA TYR A 132 -12.03 -2.66 11.94
C TYR A 132 -13.20 -3.60 12.30
N LYS A 133 -14.31 -3.01 12.71
CA LYS A 133 -15.52 -3.72 13.08
C LYS A 133 -16.71 -3.10 12.35
N GLY A 134 -17.65 -3.92 11.96
CA GLY A 134 -18.87 -3.48 11.30
C GLY A 134 -19.50 -4.60 10.50
N LEU A 135 -20.72 -4.33 10.01
CA LEU A 135 -21.45 -5.18 9.08
C LEU A 135 -21.72 -4.36 7.82
N GLY A 136 -21.26 -4.85 6.69
CA GLY A 136 -21.59 -4.29 5.38
C GLY A 136 -22.98 -4.73 4.91
N ILE A 137 -23.39 -4.20 3.78
CA ILE A 137 -24.79 -4.35 3.31
C ILE A 137 -24.96 -5.57 2.42
N VAL A 138 -23.93 -6.01 1.68
CA VAL A 138 -24.04 -7.04 0.66
C VAL A 138 -23.30 -8.31 1.04
N ALA A 139 -23.97 -9.44 0.80
CA ALA A 139 -23.40 -10.76 0.96
C ALA A 139 -22.16 -10.98 0.05
N GLU A 140 -21.25 -11.79 0.49
CA GLU A 140 -20.06 -12.34 -0.15
C GLU A 140 -18.83 -11.45 -0.19
N ARG A 141 -18.90 -10.17 -0.61
CA ARG A 141 -17.70 -9.34 -0.76
C ARG A 141 -17.63 -8.16 0.17
N ASN A 142 -18.77 -7.68 0.64
CA ASN A 142 -18.85 -6.46 1.42
C ASN A 142 -19.80 -6.60 2.64
N PHE A 143 -19.67 -7.71 3.35
CA PHE A 143 -20.45 -7.99 4.56
C PHE A 143 -19.69 -7.68 5.86
N ARG A 144 -18.41 -7.45 5.80
CA ARG A 144 -17.54 -7.11 6.94
C ARG A 144 -16.37 -6.22 6.48
N PRO A 145 -15.62 -5.59 7.39
CA PRO A 145 -14.44 -4.81 7.02
C PRO A 145 -13.41 -5.62 6.23
N HIS A 146 -12.91 -5.03 5.14
CA HIS A 146 -11.86 -5.54 4.29
C HIS A 146 -10.91 -4.40 3.92
N ILE A 147 -9.82 -4.25 4.66
CA ILE A 147 -8.87 -3.18 4.38
C ILE A 147 -8.03 -3.55 3.16
N SER A 148 -8.20 -2.77 2.09
CA SER A 148 -7.66 -3.09 0.77
C SER A 148 -6.50 -2.20 0.33
N CYS A 149 -6.42 -0.97 0.85
CA CYS A 149 -5.39 0.00 0.49
C CYS A 149 -5.19 1.00 1.63
N ALA A 150 -3.94 1.39 1.87
CA ALA A 150 -3.58 2.46 2.80
C ALA A 150 -2.56 3.39 2.13
N LYS A 151 -2.87 4.68 1.98
CA LYS A 151 -2.05 5.63 1.22
C LYS A 151 -1.96 6.98 1.91
N MET A 152 -0.72 7.48 2.11
CA MET A 152 -0.49 8.82 2.63
C MET A 152 -0.85 9.90 1.61
N THR A 153 -1.39 11.02 2.11
CA THR A 153 -1.47 12.28 1.36
C THR A 153 -0.07 12.79 1.01
N ARG A 154 0.06 13.58 -0.06
CA ARG A 154 1.36 14.03 -0.57
C ARG A 154 2.12 14.96 0.39
N ASP A 155 1.40 15.66 1.24
CA ASP A 155 1.95 16.49 2.32
C ASP A 155 2.42 15.67 3.53
N ASN A 156 2.22 14.35 3.50
CA ASN A 156 2.59 13.42 4.56
C ASN A 156 1.83 13.58 5.88
N HIS A 157 0.67 14.26 5.89
CA HIS A 157 -0.08 14.51 7.12
C HIS A 157 -1.13 13.44 7.42
N TYR A 158 -1.80 12.90 6.37
CA TYR A 158 -2.94 12.00 6.56
C TYR A 158 -2.76 10.68 5.82
N LEU A 159 -3.19 9.61 6.48
CA LEU A 159 -3.30 8.27 5.89
C LEU A 159 -4.75 8.00 5.51
N CYS A 160 -5.01 7.82 4.22
CA CYS A 160 -6.28 7.38 3.69
C CYS A 160 -6.29 5.84 3.62
N VAL A 161 -7.30 5.20 4.20
CA VAL A 161 -7.44 3.75 4.34
C VAL A 161 -8.76 3.29 3.76
N ALA A 162 -8.74 2.61 2.62
CA ALA A 162 -9.93 2.09 1.97
C ALA A 162 -10.41 0.82 2.66
N ASP A 163 -11.67 0.85 3.11
CA ASP A 163 -12.39 -0.31 3.60
C ASP A 163 -13.42 -0.73 2.54
N LEU A 164 -13.07 -1.75 1.78
CA LEU A 164 -13.88 -2.30 0.70
C LEU A 164 -15.20 -2.85 1.23
N GLY A 165 -15.19 -3.47 2.41
CA GLY A 165 -16.37 -4.09 2.99
C GLY A 165 -17.38 -3.11 3.58
N MET A 166 -16.94 -1.89 3.89
CA MET A 166 -17.77 -0.89 4.57
C MET A 166 -18.11 0.32 3.69
N ASP A 167 -17.77 0.29 2.41
CA ASP A 167 -18.04 1.36 1.44
C ASP A 167 -17.56 2.75 1.88
N HIS A 168 -16.35 2.80 2.51
CA HIS A 168 -15.78 4.08 2.91
C HIS A 168 -14.25 4.06 2.93
N THR A 169 -13.66 5.24 2.95
CA THR A 169 -12.23 5.46 3.17
C THR A 169 -12.04 6.26 4.45
N ASN A 170 -11.40 5.63 5.45
CA ASN A 170 -11.06 6.31 6.69
C ASN A 170 -9.84 7.21 6.48
N VAL A 171 -9.85 8.38 7.09
CA VAL A 171 -8.75 9.35 7.04
C VAL A 171 -8.18 9.54 8.43
N TYR A 172 -6.92 9.21 8.59
CA TYR A 172 -6.22 9.32 9.86
C TYR A 172 -5.13 10.37 9.79
N ARG A 173 -4.98 11.17 10.84
CA ARG A 173 -3.77 11.95 11.07
C ARG A 173 -2.68 11.03 11.61
N LEU A 174 -1.49 11.08 11.01
CA LEU A 174 -0.31 10.36 11.49
C LEU A 174 0.45 11.23 12.50
N ASP A 175 0.73 10.68 13.67
CA ASP A 175 1.73 11.24 14.60
C ASP A 175 3.12 10.71 14.19
N HIS A 176 3.93 11.56 13.60
CA HIS A 176 5.26 11.23 13.07
C HIS A 176 6.30 10.88 14.14
N VAL A 177 6.01 11.11 15.42
CA VAL A 177 6.90 10.73 16.52
C VAL A 177 6.59 9.33 17.00
N SER A 178 5.33 9.06 17.29
CA SER A 178 4.89 7.80 17.89
C SER A 178 4.44 6.75 16.85
N GLY A 179 4.10 7.16 15.63
CA GLY A 179 3.49 6.29 14.61
C GLY A 179 2.03 5.96 14.88
N LYS A 180 1.39 6.65 15.84
CA LYS A 180 -0.02 6.47 16.16
C LYS A 180 -0.92 7.19 15.16
N LEU A 181 -2.12 6.66 15.00
CA LEU A 181 -3.12 7.15 14.07
C LEU A 181 -4.34 7.68 14.82
N LYS A 182 -4.77 8.89 14.46
CA LYS A 182 -6.02 9.48 14.96
C LYS A 182 -7.01 9.62 13.81
N LEU A 183 -8.17 8.94 13.90
CA LEU A 183 -9.25 9.13 12.92
C LEU A 183 -9.73 10.59 12.97
N VAL A 184 -9.73 11.24 11.80
CA VAL A 184 -10.13 12.66 11.67
C VAL A 184 -11.27 12.86 10.68
N ASP A 185 -11.44 11.96 9.71
CA ASP A 185 -12.51 12.04 8.72
C ASP A 185 -12.85 10.66 8.13
N VAL A 186 -13.99 10.57 7.45
CA VAL A 186 -14.44 9.38 6.71
C VAL A 186 -15.07 9.82 5.39
N ILE A 187 -14.41 9.48 4.28
CA ILE A 187 -14.95 9.66 2.93
C ILE A 187 -15.93 8.52 2.67
N ARG A 188 -17.22 8.83 2.58
CA ARG A 188 -18.27 7.84 2.31
C ARG A 188 -18.41 7.67 0.79
N SER A 189 -18.36 6.43 0.35
CA SER A 189 -18.68 6.03 -1.02
C SER A 189 -20.14 5.65 -1.15
N ASP A 190 -20.62 5.52 -2.38
CA ASP A 190 -21.95 4.96 -2.62
C ASP A 190 -22.02 3.53 -2.06
N LEU A 191 -23.19 3.14 -1.58
CA LEU A 191 -23.40 1.78 -1.08
C LEU A 191 -23.12 0.74 -2.16
N GLU A 192 -22.52 -0.37 -1.77
CA GLU A 192 -22.15 -1.48 -2.66
C GLU A 192 -21.08 -1.11 -3.69
N SER A 193 -20.31 -0.06 -3.44
CA SER A 193 -19.28 0.38 -4.38
C SER A 193 -17.94 -0.33 -4.19
N ALA A 194 -17.62 -0.73 -2.97
CA ALA A 194 -16.40 -1.43 -2.59
C ALA A 194 -15.11 -0.66 -3.00
N PRO A 195 -14.73 0.41 -2.28
CA PRO A 195 -13.50 1.15 -2.54
C PRO A 195 -12.28 0.24 -2.35
N ARG A 196 -11.52 0.03 -3.43
CA ARG A 196 -10.43 -0.95 -3.45
C ARG A 196 -9.06 -0.34 -3.45
N HIS A 197 -8.83 0.71 -4.24
CA HIS A 197 -7.51 1.27 -4.44
C HIS A 197 -7.55 2.79 -4.43
N LEU A 198 -6.50 3.38 -3.85
CA LEU A 198 -6.35 4.82 -3.69
C LEU A 198 -5.12 5.31 -4.44
N LYS A 199 -5.23 6.42 -5.14
CA LYS A 199 -4.10 7.08 -5.79
C LYS A 199 -4.22 8.60 -5.67
N PHE A 200 -3.18 9.26 -5.18
CA PHE A 200 -3.08 10.72 -5.28
C PHE A 200 -2.43 11.15 -6.59
N SER A 201 -2.89 12.27 -7.14
CA SER A 201 -2.22 12.95 -8.25
C SER A 201 -0.77 13.33 -7.86
N LYS A 202 0.07 13.60 -8.85
CA LYS A 202 1.48 13.92 -8.61
C LYS A 202 1.65 15.21 -7.79
N ASP A 203 0.76 16.18 -7.99
CA ASP A 203 0.74 17.46 -7.26
C ASP A 203 -0.01 17.39 -5.92
N GLY A 204 -0.60 16.24 -5.58
CA GLY A 204 -1.32 16.00 -4.33
C GLY A 204 -2.73 16.58 -4.26
N LYS A 205 -3.19 17.28 -5.30
CA LYS A 205 -4.47 18.00 -5.26
C LYS A 205 -5.71 17.13 -5.46
N PHE A 206 -5.54 15.92 -6.02
CA PHE A 206 -6.63 15.02 -6.32
C PHE A 206 -6.39 13.64 -5.69
N LEU A 207 -7.46 13.06 -5.18
CA LEU A 207 -7.53 11.66 -4.77
C LEU A 207 -8.46 10.90 -5.74
N TYR A 208 -7.97 9.80 -6.28
CA TYR A 208 -8.72 8.85 -7.09
C TYR A 208 -9.03 7.62 -6.26
N ILE A 209 -10.31 7.26 -6.18
CA ILE A 209 -10.79 6.05 -5.48
C ILE A 209 -11.38 5.11 -6.52
N VAL A 210 -10.78 3.93 -6.66
CA VAL A 210 -11.28 2.88 -7.57
C VAL A 210 -12.27 2.01 -6.82
N HIS A 211 -13.46 1.83 -7.38
CA HIS A 211 -14.55 1.03 -6.82
C HIS A 211 -14.70 -0.30 -7.56
N GLU A 212 -14.50 -1.42 -6.83
CA GLU A 212 -14.46 -2.77 -7.43
C GLU A 212 -15.83 -3.22 -7.94
N LEU A 213 -16.90 -2.99 -7.18
CA LEU A 213 -18.22 -3.52 -7.50
C LEU A 213 -19.05 -2.62 -8.44
N LYS A 214 -18.82 -1.32 -8.43
CA LYS A 214 -19.50 -0.37 -9.33
C LYS A 214 -18.72 -0.05 -10.59
N ASN A 215 -17.52 -0.60 -10.78
CA ASN A 215 -16.68 -0.37 -11.95
C ASN A 215 -16.52 1.13 -12.28
N CYS A 216 -16.25 1.94 -11.26
CA CYS A 216 -16.09 3.37 -11.44
C CYS A 216 -14.86 3.89 -10.66
N ILE A 217 -14.45 5.08 -11.02
CA ILE A 217 -13.43 5.84 -10.32
C ILE A 217 -14.05 7.15 -9.86
N ASP A 218 -14.06 7.39 -8.56
CA ASP A 218 -14.42 8.67 -7.99
C ASP A 218 -13.19 9.56 -7.87
N VAL A 219 -13.34 10.83 -8.24
CA VAL A 219 -12.30 11.85 -8.15
C VAL A 219 -12.70 12.87 -7.10
N TYR A 220 -11.81 13.08 -6.14
CA TYR A 220 -11.95 14.06 -5.09
C TYR A 220 -10.86 15.13 -5.21
N THR A 221 -11.19 16.39 -4.96
CA THR A 221 -10.17 17.38 -4.60
C THR A 221 -9.70 17.12 -3.20
N TYR A 222 -8.43 17.44 -2.93
CA TYR A 222 -7.85 17.38 -1.60
C TYR A 222 -7.16 18.69 -1.28
N LYS A 223 -7.40 19.19 -0.07
CA LYS A 223 -6.67 20.29 0.56
C LYS A 223 -6.70 20.15 2.08
N GLU A 224 -5.75 20.75 2.75
CA GLU A 224 -5.77 20.90 4.20
C GLU A 224 -6.31 22.28 4.55
N GLU A 225 -7.30 22.34 5.44
CA GLU A 225 -7.88 23.58 5.95
C GLU A 225 -7.89 23.56 7.48
N LYS A 226 -7.22 24.54 8.10
CA LYS A 226 -7.16 24.67 9.58
C LYS A 226 -6.79 23.34 10.28
N ASP A 227 -5.73 22.72 9.80
CA ASP A 227 -5.24 21.42 10.28
C ASP A 227 -6.24 20.26 10.15
N ASN A 228 -7.16 20.33 9.21
CA ASN A 228 -8.07 19.21 8.90
C ASN A 228 -8.05 18.90 7.40
N PRO A 229 -8.16 17.60 7.04
CA PRO A 229 -8.27 17.22 5.64
C PRO A 229 -9.64 17.58 5.11
N PHE A 230 -9.70 18.10 3.89
CA PHE A 230 -10.94 18.37 3.20
C PHE A 230 -10.93 17.67 1.85
N PHE A 231 -11.95 16.82 1.63
CA PHE A 231 -12.16 16.07 0.39
C PHE A 231 -13.53 16.42 -0.19
N GLU A 232 -13.55 16.83 -1.46
CA GLU A 232 -14.78 17.13 -2.18
C GLU A 232 -14.85 16.29 -3.46
N LYS A 233 -15.91 15.48 -3.60
CA LYS A 233 -16.13 14.68 -4.81
C LYS A 233 -16.52 15.60 -5.96
N ILE A 234 -15.73 15.58 -7.04
CA ILE A 234 -15.93 16.43 -8.21
C ILE A 234 -16.33 15.66 -9.47
N GLN A 235 -16.07 14.36 -9.50
CA GLN A 235 -16.34 13.53 -10.66
C GLN A 235 -16.48 12.06 -10.29
N SER A 236 -17.27 11.33 -11.08
CA SER A 236 -17.29 9.87 -11.12
C SER A 236 -17.20 9.44 -12.58
N VAL A 237 -16.30 8.50 -12.88
CA VAL A 237 -16.06 7.96 -14.22
C VAL A 237 -16.35 6.48 -14.18
N SER A 238 -17.33 6.01 -14.94
CA SER A 238 -17.60 4.57 -15.14
C SER A 238 -16.77 4.02 -16.30
N SER A 239 -16.37 2.76 -16.21
CA SER A 239 -15.73 2.01 -17.29
C SER A 239 -16.76 1.39 -18.23
#